data_523705ef54d589877c3bb5cbbb47e079
#
_entry.id   523705ef54d589877c3bb5cbbb47e079
#
_cell.length_a   1.000
_cell.length_b   1.000
_cell.length_c   1.000
_cell.angle_alpha   90.00
_cell.angle_beta   90.00
_cell.angle_gamma   90.00
#
_symmetry.space_group_name_H-M   'P 1'
#
loop_
_entity.id
_entity.type
_entity.pdbx_description
1 polymer ?
#
loop_
_entity_poly.entity_id
_entity_poly.type
_entity_poly.pdbx_seq_one_letter_code
_entity_poly.pdbx_strand_id
1 'polypeptide(L)'
;MNYTGKNRNNNKYVILLVFTLIFVSISTTLSYLSLVKSQEEEGTKLYTGKLEINYLDGVYIKNPELLPRSDTPLYDTMDNVYRNSFIVSSSGTLNQTISIDLETTKNDFPDNVIKYIIFNANGEKMAQGGVKNRLGKINLVDNLYLAYDGQAKYTLILWYNNTNYDQRKEAGYALCGRIKVYSKQVKY
;
A
#
# COMPACT_ATOMS: atom_id res chain seq x y z
N MET A 1 79.41 -30.36 -34.42
CA MET A 1 78.74 -30.74 -33.14
C MET A 1 77.45 -29.98 -33.06
N ASN A 2 76.33 -30.69 -33.31
CA ASN A 2 75.00 -30.04 -33.30
C ASN A 2 74.34 -30.16 -31.90
N TYR A 3 74.15 -29.04 -31.23
CA TYR A 3 73.36 -28.93 -30.01
C TYR A 3 71.94 -28.41 -30.36
N THR A 4 71.07 -29.27 -30.83
CA THR A 4 69.65 -28.85 -31.11
C THR A 4 68.61 -29.79 -30.48
N GLY A 5 68.94 -30.46 -29.38
CA GLY A 5 68.03 -31.44 -28.79
C GLY A 5 67.27 -31.07 -27.51
N LYS A 6 67.62 -29.97 -26.85
CA LYS A 6 67.15 -29.73 -25.44
C LYS A 6 65.97 -28.77 -25.25
N ASN A 7 65.53 -28.08 -26.30
CA ASN A 7 64.53 -27.02 -26.13
C ASN A 7 63.08 -27.48 -26.38
N ARG A 8 62.90 -28.65 -26.98
CA ARG A 8 61.53 -29.12 -27.38
C ARG A 8 60.69 -29.70 -26.23
N ASN A 9 61.36 -30.14 -25.15
CA ASN A 9 60.63 -30.69 -24.00
C ASN A 9 60.18 -29.58 -23.05
N ASN A 10 60.95 -28.51 -22.91
CA ASN A 10 60.58 -27.40 -22.01
C ASN A 10 59.30 -26.68 -22.43
N ASN A 11 59.08 -26.55 -23.74
CA ASN A 11 57.85 -25.92 -24.25
C ASN A 11 56.60 -26.72 -23.93
N LYS A 12 56.69 -28.04 -23.87
CA LYS A 12 55.54 -28.90 -23.51
C LYS A 12 55.16 -28.71 -22.04
N TYR A 13 56.12 -28.57 -21.14
CA TYR A 13 55.88 -28.34 -19.73
C TYR A 13 55.30 -26.93 -19.48
N VAL A 14 55.78 -25.93 -20.22
CA VAL A 14 55.27 -24.56 -20.16
C VAL A 14 53.80 -24.52 -20.64
N ILE A 15 53.49 -25.18 -21.76
CA ILE A 15 52.12 -25.30 -22.27
C ILE A 15 51.23 -25.99 -21.25
N LEU A 16 51.69 -27.09 -20.66
CA LEU A 16 50.91 -27.83 -19.64
C LEU A 16 50.66 -26.96 -18.42
N LEU A 17 51.66 -26.20 -17.96
CA LEU A 17 51.53 -25.30 -16.81
C LEU A 17 50.53 -24.16 -17.08
N VAL A 18 50.53 -23.58 -18.26
CA VAL A 18 49.56 -22.56 -18.66
C VAL A 18 48.13 -23.16 -18.68
N PHE A 19 47.96 -24.35 -19.24
CA PHE A 19 46.68 -25.03 -19.25
C PHE A 19 46.15 -25.31 -17.82
N THR A 20 47.02 -25.79 -16.92
CA THR A 20 46.62 -26.02 -15.53
C THR A 20 46.23 -24.76 -14.80
N LEU A 21 46.96 -23.64 -15.02
CA LEU A 21 46.59 -22.33 -14.45
C LEU A 21 45.24 -21.84 -14.94
N ILE A 22 44.97 -21.98 -16.24
CA ILE A 22 43.65 -21.63 -16.80
C ILE A 22 42.54 -22.46 -16.19
N PHE A 23 42.73 -23.79 -16.07
CA PHE A 23 41.74 -24.69 -15.46
C PHE A 23 41.46 -24.37 -14.00
N VAL A 24 42.50 -24.08 -13.23
CA VAL A 24 42.35 -23.66 -11.81
C VAL A 24 41.60 -22.36 -11.71
N SER A 25 41.91 -21.38 -12.57
CA SER A 25 41.18 -20.09 -12.58
C SER A 25 39.70 -20.23 -12.92
N ILE A 26 39.34 -21.08 -13.90
CA ILE A 26 37.95 -21.33 -14.27
C ILE A 26 37.23 -22.08 -13.13
N SER A 27 37.87 -23.08 -12.52
CA SER A 27 37.28 -23.85 -11.43
C SER A 27 37.03 -23.02 -10.18
N THR A 28 37.94 -22.10 -9.82
CA THR A 28 37.75 -21.16 -8.68
C THR A 28 36.64 -20.15 -8.96
N THR A 29 36.54 -19.64 -10.18
CA THR A 29 35.46 -18.73 -10.57
C THR A 29 34.10 -19.39 -10.54
N LEU A 30 34.00 -20.62 -11.08
CA LEU A 30 32.75 -21.39 -11.04
C LEU A 30 32.34 -21.76 -9.62
N SER A 31 33.30 -22.15 -8.76
CA SER A 31 33.05 -22.43 -7.36
C SER A 31 32.57 -21.20 -6.62
N TYR A 32 33.18 -20.03 -6.87
CA TYR A 32 32.77 -18.77 -6.28
C TYR A 32 31.34 -18.38 -6.72
N LEU A 33 31.04 -18.48 -8.03
CA LEU A 33 29.71 -18.19 -8.55
C LEU A 33 28.65 -19.17 -8.00
N SER A 34 29.00 -20.45 -7.85
CA SER A 34 28.13 -21.44 -7.22
C SER A 34 27.87 -21.13 -5.76
N LEU A 35 28.89 -20.68 -5.03
CA LEU A 35 28.77 -20.33 -3.61
C LEU A 35 27.96 -19.05 -3.42
N VAL A 36 28.14 -18.04 -4.27
CA VAL A 36 27.32 -16.82 -4.30
C VAL A 36 25.87 -17.17 -4.60
N LYS A 37 25.62 -18.02 -5.62
CA LYS A 37 24.28 -18.45 -5.98
C LYS A 37 23.61 -19.28 -4.89
N SER A 38 24.36 -20.15 -4.23
CA SER A 38 23.89 -20.91 -3.06
C SER A 38 23.62 -20.01 -1.85
N GLN A 39 24.43 -18.97 -1.64
CA GLN A 39 24.16 -17.97 -0.61
C GLN A 39 22.98 -17.07 -0.96
N GLU A 40 22.68 -16.81 -2.24
CA GLU A 40 21.44 -16.16 -2.65
C GLU A 40 20.23 -17.08 -2.49
N GLU A 41 20.39 -18.39 -2.65
CA GLU A 41 19.31 -19.38 -2.44
C GLU A 41 19.14 -19.78 -0.95
N GLU A 42 20.19 -19.77 -0.15
CA GLU A 42 20.13 -19.99 1.30
C GLU A 42 20.12 -18.69 2.12
N GLY A 43 20.59 -17.59 1.50
CA GLY A 43 20.56 -16.27 2.08
C GLY A 43 19.15 -15.78 2.22
N THR A 44 18.57 -16.11 3.35
CA THR A 44 17.29 -15.64 3.80
C THR A 44 16.17 -16.05 2.82
N LYS A 45 15.57 -17.19 3.04
CA LYS A 45 14.15 -17.27 2.86
C LYS A 45 13.58 -16.21 3.84
N LEU A 46 13.68 -14.97 3.46
CA LEU A 46 12.75 -13.95 3.84
C LEU A 46 11.42 -14.61 3.49
N TYR A 47 10.76 -15.16 4.48
CA TYR A 47 9.34 -15.36 4.40
C TYR A 47 8.80 -13.94 4.21
N THR A 48 8.85 -13.46 2.97
CA THR A 48 8.10 -12.31 2.54
C THR A 48 6.67 -12.75 2.70
N GLY A 49 6.17 -12.56 3.91
CA GLY A 49 4.79 -12.85 4.20
C GLY A 49 3.99 -12.07 3.16
N LYS A 50 2.99 -12.71 2.60
CA LYS A 50 2.14 -12.10 1.59
C LYS A 50 1.33 -10.99 2.26
N LEU A 51 1.50 -9.77 1.79
CA LEU A 51 0.67 -8.64 2.16
C LEU A 51 -0.48 -8.57 1.15
N GLU A 52 -1.65 -8.98 1.56
CA GLU A 52 -2.84 -8.96 0.71
C GLU A 52 -4.04 -8.47 1.50
N ILE A 53 -4.74 -7.49 0.95
CA ILE A 53 -6.03 -7.06 1.46
C ILE A 53 -7.10 -7.29 0.40
N ASN A 54 -8.25 -7.78 0.83
CA ASN A 54 -9.47 -7.79 0.05
C ASN A 54 -10.36 -6.67 0.59
N TYR A 55 -10.67 -5.74 -0.27
CA TYR A 55 -11.57 -4.65 0.01
C TYR A 55 -12.80 -4.81 -0.88
N LEU A 56 -13.93 -5.06 -0.24
CA LEU A 56 -15.20 -5.01 -0.94
C LEU A 56 -15.56 -3.53 -1.08
N ASP A 57 -15.45 -3.05 -2.30
CA ASP A 57 -15.62 -1.65 -2.67
C ASP A 57 -16.86 -1.03 -2.03
N GLY A 58 -16.62 0.06 -1.33
CA GLY A 58 -17.68 0.99 -0.98
C GLY A 58 -18.29 1.57 -2.27
N VAL A 59 -19.58 1.78 -2.23
CA VAL A 59 -20.32 2.39 -3.34
C VAL A 59 -19.66 3.69 -3.75
N TYR A 60 -19.56 3.92 -5.07
CA TYR A 60 -19.07 5.18 -5.61
C TYR A 60 -19.94 6.34 -5.09
N ILE A 61 -19.31 7.35 -4.51
CA ILE A 61 -19.98 8.54 -4.00
C ILE A 61 -20.31 9.40 -5.22
N LYS A 62 -21.59 9.50 -5.53
CA LYS A 62 -22.08 10.26 -6.67
C LYS A 62 -23.03 11.34 -6.18
N ASN A 63 -22.48 12.51 -5.93
CA ASN A 63 -23.21 13.72 -5.56
C ASN A 63 -24.35 13.46 -4.57
N PRO A 64 -24.04 13.06 -3.32
CA PRO A 64 -25.09 12.76 -2.35
C PRO A 64 -25.87 14.04 -2.05
N GLU A 65 -27.19 13.92 -1.94
CA GLU A 65 -28.06 15.00 -1.48
C GLU A 65 -27.84 15.19 0.02
N LEU A 66 -27.10 16.23 0.37
CA LEU A 66 -26.81 16.57 1.77
C LEU A 66 -27.43 17.94 2.09
N LEU A 67 -28.18 17.99 3.19
CA LEU A 67 -28.63 19.26 3.74
C LEU A 67 -27.67 19.74 4.82
N PRO A 68 -27.47 21.06 4.97
CA PRO A 68 -26.61 21.60 6.02
C PRO A 68 -27.09 21.19 7.42
N ARG A 69 -26.18 20.71 8.25
CA ARG A 69 -26.44 20.37 9.65
C ARG A 69 -25.35 20.92 10.56
N SER A 70 -25.75 21.33 11.77
CA SER A 70 -24.84 21.93 12.76
C SER A 70 -24.24 20.91 13.72
N ASP A 71 -24.90 19.75 13.90
CA ASP A 71 -24.47 18.70 14.81
C ASP A 71 -23.61 17.65 14.11
N THR A 72 -22.70 17.05 14.87
CA THR A 72 -21.90 15.90 14.39
C THR A 72 -22.76 14.65 14.38
N PRO A 73 -22.81 13.90 13.25
CA PRO A 73 -23.55 12.65 13.19
C PRO A 73 -23.02 11.61 14.17
N LEU A 74 -23.90 10.82 14.74
CA LEU A 74 -23.61 9.60 15.52
C LEU A 74 -23.56 8.39 14.59
N TYR A 75 -23.12 7.24 15.15
CA TYR A 75 -22.98 6.00 14.38
C TYR A 75 -24.27 5.57 13.68
N ASP A 76 -25.42 5.75 14.29
CA ASP A 76 -26.75 5.36 13.81
C ASP A 76 -27.49 6.46 13.03
N THR A 77 -26.87 7.66 12.89
CA THR A 77 -27.49 8.76 12.12
C THR A 77 -27.69 8.36 10.66
N MET A 78 -28.90 8.53 10.17
CA MET A 78 -29.31 8.22 8.78
C MET A 78 -29.71 9.45 7.98
N ASP A 79 -30.28 10.47 8.65
CA ASP A 79 -30.86 11.63 7.99
C ASP A 79 -29.82 12.65 7.60
N ASN A 80 -29.94 13.17 6.36
CA ASN A 80 -29.08 14.24 5.82
C ASN A 80 -27.58 13.93 5.88
N VAL A 81 -27.21 12.67 5.73
CA VAL A 81 -25.83 12.21 5.66
C VAL A 81 -25.66 11.20 4.52
N TYR A 82 -24.49 11.17 3.94
CA TYR A 82 -24.08 10.03 3.13
C TYR A 82 -23.42 9.00 4.05
N ARG A 83 -23.91 7.79 4.01
CA ARG A 83 -23.40 6.68 4.82
C ARG A 83 -22.94 5.54 3.92
N ASN A 84 -21.74 5.06 4.14
CA ASN A 84 -21.21 3.90 3.46
C ASN A 84 -20.48 2.98 4.45
N SER A 85 -20.91 1.72 4.50
CA SER A 85 -20.26 0.69 5.30
C SER A 85 -19.52 -0.27 4.38
N PHE A 86 -18.29 -0.59 4.73
CA PHE A 86 -17.43 -1.47 3.96
C PHE A 86 -16.60 -2.37 4.87
N ILE A 87 -16.13 -3.47 4.29
CA ILE A 87 -15.35 -4.48 4.99
C ILE A 87 -13.97 -4.56 4.35
N VAL A 88 -12.96 -4.61 5.20
CA VAL A 88 -11.57 -4.86 4.81
C VAL A 88 -11.14 -6.17 5.44
N SER A 89 -10.69 -7.13 4.64
CA SER A 89 -10.16 -8.40 5.11
C SER A 89 -8.73 -8.60 4.65
N SER A 90 -7.92 -9.23 5.49
CA SER A 90 -6.58 -9.66 5.16
C SER A 90 -6.60 -11.13 4.77
N SER A 91 -6.05 -11.47 3.61
CA SER A 91 -5.72 -12.85 3.23
C SER A 91 -4.19 -13.07 3.24
N GLY A 92 -3.45 -12.11 3.74
CA GLY A 92 -2.00 -12.18 3.90
C GLY A 92 -1.57 -12.98 5.12
N THR A 93 -0.28 -13.24 5.23
CA THR A 93 0.34 -13.94 6.37
C THR A 93 1.00 -12.98 7.37
N LEU A 94 0.90 -11.68 7.14
CA LEU A 94 1.53 -10.64 7.95
C LEU A 94 0.48 -9.69 8.52
N ASN A 95 0.73 -9.25 9.75
CA ASN A 95 0.00 -8.15 10.33
C ASN A 95 0.24 -6.86 9.56
N GLN A 96 -0.80 -6.06 9.42
CA GLN A 96 -0.81 -4.87 8.56
C GLN A 96 -1.33 -3.67 9.32
N THR A 97 -0.91 -2.50 8.88
CA THR A 97 -1.65 -1.27 9.10
C THR A 97 -2.34 -0.86 7.81
N ILE A 98 -3.58 -0.41 7.91
CA ILE A 98 -4.34 0.10 6.78
C ILE A 98 -4.55 1.60 6.90
N SER A 99 -4.62 2.26 5.75
CA SER A 99 -5.08 3.63 5.61
C SER A 99 -6.34 3.66 4.74
N ILE A 100 -7.27 4.53 5.10
CA ILE A 100 -8.51 4.74 4.36
C ILE A 100 -8.46 6.14 3.77
N ASP A 101 -8.60 6.21 2.46
CA ASP A 101 -8.58 7.46 1.70
C ASP A 101 -9.90 7.67 0.96
N LEU A 102 -10.25 8.92 0.74
CA LEU A 102 -11.26 9.33 -0.21
C LEU A 102 -10.55 9.79 -1.49
N GLU A 103 -10.75 9.08 -2.60
CA GLU A 103 -10.27 9.48 -3.91
C GLU A 103 -11.38 10.27 -4.63
N THR A 104 -11.24 11.58 -4.66
CA THR A 104 -12.22 12.48 -5.27
C THR A 104 -11.96 12.65 -6.77
N THR A 105 -13.01 12.53 -7.57
CA THR A 105 -13.01 12.83 -9.01
C THR A 105 -13.66 14.17 -9.30
N LYS A 106 -14.50 14.67 -8.40
CA LYS A 106 -15.07 16.00 -8.40
C LYS A 106 -15.27 16.47 -6.96
N ASN A 107 -14.92 17.70 -6.66
CA ASN A 107 -15.22 18.35 -5.40
C ASN A 107 -15.29 19.86 -5.60
N ASP A 108 -16.51 20.39 -5.62
CA ASP A 108 -16.78 21.81 -5.80
C ASP A 108 -16.84 22.54 -4.45
N PHE A 109 -16.97 21.81 -3.33
CA PHE A 109 -17.14 22.39 -2.01
C PHE A 109 -15.84 23.02 -1.47
N PRO A 110 -15.92 24.16 -0.78
CA PRO A 110 -14.77 24.72 -0.07
C PRO A 110 -14.19 23.74 0.97
N ASP A 111 -12.95 24.01 1.38
CA ASP A 111 -12.28 23.23 2.42
C ASP A 111 -13.13 23.10 3.70
N ASN A 112 -13.25 21.88 4.19
CA ASN A 112 -13.92 21.54 5.45
C ASN A 112 -15.44 21.83 5.52
N VAL A 113 -16.08 22.20 4.42
CA VAL A 113 -17.53 22.31 4.34
C VAL A 113 -18.16 20.92 4.34
N ILE A 114 -17.64 20.01 3.54
CA ILE A 114 -17.96 18.59 3.72
C ILE A 114 -17.08 18.05 4.84
N LYS A 115 -17.71 17.43 5.83
CA LYS A 115 -17.04 16.77 6.93
C LYS A 115 -17.22 15.26 6.85
N TYR A 116 -16.33 14.55 7.52
CA TYR A 116 -16.40 13.09 7.61
C TYR A 116 -16.16 12.60 9.02
N ILE A 117 -16.67 11.41 9.29
CA ILE A 117 -16.38 10.61 10.47
C ILE A 117 -16.33 9.14 10.06
N ILE A 118 -15.39 8.40 10.64
CA ILE A 118 -15.25 6.97 10.43
C ILE A 118 -15.46 6.27 11.77
N PHE A 119 -16.32 5.27 11.75
CA PHE A 119 -16.60 4.40 12.88
C PHE A 119 -16.12 2.96 12.58
N ASN A 120 -15.76 2.22 13.62
CA ASN A 120 -15.57 0.78 13.55
C ASN A 120 -16.90 0.02 13.66
N ALA A 121 -16.84 -1.31 13.69
CA ALA A 121 -18.02 -2.17 13.82
C ALA A 121 -18.81 -1.96 15.13
N ASN A 122 -18.16 -1.53 16.19
CA ASN A 122 -18.76 -1.29 17.51
C ASN A 122 -19.38 0.11 17.63
N GLY A 123 -19.31 0.93 16.58
CA GLY A 123 -19.76 2.32 16.63
C GLY A 123 -18.78 3.27 17.31
N GLU A 124 -17.53 2.84 17.56
CA GLU A 124 -16.49 3.70 18.11
C GLU A 124 -15.88 4.58 17.00
N LYS A 125 -15.68 5.84 17.32
CA LYS A 125 -15.08 6.81 16.41
C LYS A 125 -13.59 6.54 16.21
N MET A 126 -13.20 6.25 14.96
CA MET A 126 -11.80 6.04 14.56
C MET A 126 -11.13 7.31 14.06
N ALA A 127 -11.87 8.14 13.31
CA ALA A 127 -11.36 9.40 12.77
C ALA A 127 -12.50 10.37 12.49
N GLN A 128 -12.18 11.66 12.46
CA GLN A 128 -13.10 12.73 12.08
C GLN A 128 -12.31 13.90 11.48
N GLY A 129 -12.86 14.55 10.47
CA GLY A 129 -12.20 15.70 9.84
C GLY A 129 -13.05 16.40 8.81
N GLY A 130 -12.40 17.29 8.06
CA GLY A 130 -12.98 17.95 6.90
C GLY A 130 -12.37 17.47 5.60
N VAL A 131 -13.21 17.37 4.57
CA VAL A 131 -12.77 17.06 3.21
C VAL A 131 -12.13 18.31 2.61
N LYS A 132 -10.94 18.15 2.04
CA LYS A 132 -10.22 19.24 1.37
C LYS A 132 -10.77 19.46 -0.03
N ASN A 133 -10.82 20.72 -0.48
CA ASN A 133 -11.15 21.07 -1.87
C ASN A 133 -9.97 20.73 -2.78
N ARG A 134 -9.86 19.47 -3.14
CA ARG A 134 -8.89 19.00 -4.13
C ARG A 134 -9.38 17.74 -4.80
N LEU A 135 -8.85 17.46 -5.99
CA LEU A 135 -9.03 16.19 -6.68
C LEU A 135 -7.97 15.18 -6.25
N GLY A 136 -8.30 13.92 -6.42
CA GLY A 136 -7.41 12.80 -6.11
C GLY A 136 -7.49 12.38 -4.65
N LYS A 137 -6.37 11.95 -4.11
CA LYS A 137 -6.28 11.28 -2.82
C LYS A 137 -6.40 12.26 -1.64
N ILE A 138 -7.37 12.01 -0.77
CA ILE A 138 -7.57 12.68 0.52
C ILE A 138 -7.50 11.61 1.60
N ASN A 139 -6.48 11.66 2.45
CA ASN A 139 -6.35 10.73 3.55
C ASN A 139 -7.41 11.05 4.64
N LEU A 140 -8.17 10.05 5.04
CA LEU A 140 -9.18 10.15 6.08
C LEU A 140 -8.69 9.59 7.41
N VAL A 141 -7.97 8.46 7.39
CA VAL A 141 -7.37 7.83 8.57
C VAL A 141 -6.20 6.95 8.18
N ASP A 142 -5.18 6.94 9.02
CA ASP A 142 -3.97 6.14 8.89
C ASP A 142 -3.78 5.18 10.06
N ASN A 143 -2.90 4.20 9.85
CA ASN A 143 -2.35 3.32 10.88
C ASN A 143 -3.40 2.51 11.66
N LEU A 144 -4.53 2.17 11.04
CA LEU A 144 -5.48 1.22 11.63
C LEU A 144 -4.89 -0.19 11.56
N TYR A 145 -4.82 -0.86 12.70
CA TYR A 145 -4.28 -2.22 12.76
C TYR A 145 -5.26 -3.23 12.15
N LEU A 146 -4.73 -4.14 11.33
CA LEU A 146 -5.44 -5.30 10.78
C LEU A 146 -4.56 -6.53 10.97
N ALA A 147 -5.03 -7.50 11.76
CA ALA A 147 -4.34 -8.77 11.97
C ALA A 147 -4.25 -9.57 10.66
N TYR A 148 -3.25 -10.46 10.56
CA TYR A 148 -3.23 -11.46 9.49
C TYR A 148 -4.52 -12.30 9.58
N ASP A 149 -5.05 -12.66 8.41
CA ASP A 149 -6.34 -13.40 8.30
C ASP A 149 -7.51 -12.74 9.08
N GLY A 150 -7.39 -11.44 9.32
CA GLY A 150 -8.36 -10.64 10.07
C GLY A 150 -9.36 -9.92 9.16
N GLN A 151 -10.47 -9.51 9.77
CA GLN A 151 -11.50 -8.72 9.11
C GLN A 151 -11.91 -7.55 9.98
N ALA A 152 -12.10 -6.38 9.38
CA ALA A 152 -12.58 -5.19 10.04
C ALA A 152 -13.69 -4.52 9.21
N LYS A 153 -14.76 -4.10 9.87
CA LYS A 153 -15.86 -3.34 9.27
C LYS A 153 -15.72 -1.88 9.69
N TYR A 154 -15.85 -0.99 8.71
CA TYR A 154 -15.86 0.45 8.91
C TYR A 154 -17.10 1.06 8.32
N THR A 155 -17.53 2.19 8.89
CA THR A 155 -18.61 3.01 8.38
C THR A 155 -18.12 4.44 8.22
N LEU A 156 -18.12 4.93 7.00
CA LEU A 156 -17.88 6.33 6.67
C LEU A 156 -19.21 7.06 6.65
N ILE A 157 -19.27 8.19 7.35
CA ILE A 157 -20.36 9.15 7.25
C ILE A 157 -19.78 10.46 6.74
N LEU A 158 -20.39 11.00 5.68
CA LEU A 158 -20.13 12.36 5.19
C LEU A 158 -21.34 13.22 5.44
N TRP A 159 -21.12 14.46 5.80
CA TRP A 159 -22.19 15.44 5.96
C TRP A 159 -21.78 16.83 5.52
N TYR A 160 -22.78 17.63 5.17
CA TYR A 160 -22.62 19.02 4.83
C TYR A 160 -22.72 19.85 6.11
N ASN A 161 -21.59 20.45 6.51
CA ASN A 161 -21.52 21.21 7.75
C ASN A 161 -22.15 22.59 7.57
N ASN A 162 -23.05 22.98 8.49
CA ASN A 162 -23.56 24.35 8.55
C ASN A 162 -22.44 25.27 9.05
N THR A 163 -22.03 26.21 8.23
CA THR A 163 -20.91 27.12 8.51
C THR A 163 -21.34 28.45 9.06
N ASN A 164 -22.64 28.68 9.28
CA ASN A 164 -23.25 29.96 9.66
C ASN A 164 -23.03 31.10 8.66
N TYR A 165 -22.55 30.79 7.45
CA TYR A 165 -22.49 31.72 6.31
C TYR A 165 -23.61 31.41 5.31
N ASP A 166 -23.84 32.34 4.38
CA ASP A 166 -24.80 32.11 3.29
C ASP A 166 -24.29 31.02 2.34
N GLN A 167 -24.76 29.78 2.55
CA GLN A 167 -24.41 28.61 1.78
C GLN A 167 -25.30 28.40 0.52
N ARG A 168 -26.19 29.37 0.20
CA ARG A 168 -27.01 29.29 -1.04
C ARG A 168 -26.15 29.30 -2.29
N LYS A 169 -24.96 29.86 -2.23
CA LYS A 169 -23.98 29.87 -3.35
C LYS A 169 -23.43 28.48 -3.66
N GLU A 170 -23.54 27.54 -2.74
CA GLU A 170 -23.07 26.16 -2.88
C GLU A 170 -24.16 25.24 -3.43
N ALA A 171 -25.35 25.80 -3.72
CA ALA A 171 -26.41 25.05 -4.40
C ALA A 171 -25.93 24.57 -5.78
N GLY A 172 -26.01 23.25 -6.00
CA GLY A 172 -25.51 22.62 -7.23
C GLY A 172 -24.05 22.17 -7.19
N TYR A 173 -23.32 22.41 -6.10
CA TYR A 173 -22.00 21.85 -5.89
C TYR A 173 -22.06 20.31 -5.80
N ALA A 174 -21.03 19.66 -6.27
CA ALA A 174 -20.97 18.20 -6.34
C ALA A 174 -19.73 17.65 -5.66
N LEU A 175 -19.92 16.53 -4.97
CA LEU A 175 -18.82 15.67 -4.48
C LEU A 175 -18.95 14.30 -5.14
N CYS A 176 -17.94 13.88 -5.88
CA CYS A 176 -17.85 12.56 -6.47
C CYS A 176 -16.52 11.92 -6.12
N GLY A 177 -16.54 10.62 -5.85
CA GLY A 177 -15.33 9.91 -5.50
C GLY A 177 -15.61 8.48 -5.05
N ARG A 178 -14.58 7.85 -4.51
CA ARG A 178 -14.68 6.49 -3.95
C ARG A 178 -13.73 6.33 -2.77
N ILE A 179 -14.04 5.40 -1.90
CA ILE A 179 -13.14 4.99 -0.84
C ILE A 179 -12.04 4.12 -1.45
N LYS A 180 -10.81 4.32 -1.00
CA LYS A 180 -9.64 3.48 -1.29
C LYS A 180 -9.01 3.03 0.02
N VAL A 181 -8.63 1.78 0.08
CA VAL A 181 -7.92 1.22 1.22
C VAL A 181 -6.53 0.79 0.78
N TYR A 182 -5.52 1.20 1.52
CA TYR A 182 -4.12 0.83 1.31
C TYR A 182 -3.60 0.12 2.54
N SER A 183 -2.69 -0.81 2.36
CA SER A 183 -2.05 -1.51 3.47
C SER A 183 -0.53 -1.38 3.43
N LYS A 184 0.06 -1.44 4.63
CA LYS A 184 1.50 -1.55 4.85
C LYS A 184 1.76 -2.65 5.85
N GLN A 185 2.87 -3.36 5.68
CA GLN A 185 3.34 -4.29 6.69
C GLN A 185 3.69 -3.54 7.98
N VAL A 186 3.31 -4.12 9.13
CA VAL A 186 3.80 -3.66 10.42
C VAL A 186 5.29 -4.01 10.49
N LYS A 187 6.15 -3.01 10.64
CA LYS A 187 7.58 -3.22 10.94
C LYS A 187 7.70 -3.37 12.47
N TYR A 188 8.24 -4.48 12.90
CA TYR A 188 8.65 -4.72 14.29
C TYR A 188 10.03 -4.15 14.52
#